data_b2f3e5e51414e0d06056ad5cc79931d5
#
_entry.id   b2f3e5e51414e0d06056ad5cc79931d5
#
_cell.length_a   1.000
_cell.length_b   1.000
_cell.length_c   1.000
_cell.angle_alpha   90.00
_cell.angle_beta   90.00
_cell.angle_gamma   90.00
#
_symmetry.space_group_name_H-M   'P 1'
#
loop_
_entity.id
_entity.type
_entity.pdbx_description
1 polymer ?
#
loop_
_entity_poly.entity_id
_entity_poly.type
_entity_poly.pdbx_seq_one_letter_code
_entity_poly.pdbx_strand_id
1 'polypeptide(L)'
;MVVDIGTVTVAILAGSVALVVLRYIQARKPVSNYPPGPWGLPFLGSLLQFQTDHQRYFMKLGDKYGGVCSYMFGGKNVVILNGIESIKEALVTKGNDFADRPENYAVTLYNPQYLGLFDAHFNETWYNQRHFTHKTLRGFGFGKTSFESKIVEEVEFLIEYFKANQNKPVDIRNFITNCVANIICSITFGQRYDHFEDPAFLRAMNCIRDWFTAAGSLTLQMGHIFPFLKPFLGKQVGAVHEAAGKLESFLLAQIAKKQDSADATEEPRDFIESYLQQIKEDKEGKFSLLYLKQNIMDLFAAGTETTSTSLTWAVLYMMTHPDVQENVQKELDEVVGREKLPSYSNRGDCPYTEATLLELQRIISLVPVVPHATTCATTLRGYNLPANCEVWANLWSIHHDPKLYPQPEKFDPRRFLNEDGSLKKNESFMPFGAGRRVCMGESLAKMELFLFFTGMLSQFSFAIPEGTPPPSLEGDLSVTYMPKPFEVVIRERI
;
A
#
# COMPACT_ATOMS: atom_id res chain seq x y z
N MET A 1 -34.68 58.95 1.13
CA MET A 1 -33.34 58.57 0.64
C MET A 1 -33.52 57.23 -0.06
N VAL A 2 -33.68 57.21 -1.38
CA VAL A 2 -33.85 55.98 -2.16
C VAL A 2 -32.44 55.39 -2.31
N VAL A 3 -32.20 54.30 -1.60
CA VAL A 3 -30.95 53.55 -1.80
C VAL A 3 -31.05 52.91 -3.18
N ASP A 4 -30.16 53.26 -4.08
CA ASP A 4 -30.11 52.71 -5.42
C ASP A 4 -29.85 51.19 -5.34
N ILE A 5 -30.71 50.42 -6.00
CA ILE A 5 -30.62 48.94 -6.05
C ILE A 5 -29.22 48.50 -6.53
N GLY A 6 -28.63 49.27 -7.46
CA GLY A 6 -27.27 49.03 -7.95
C GLY A 6 -26.21 49.10 -6.86
N THR A 7 -26.30 50.14 -6.00
CA THR A 7 -25.37 50.32 -4.86
C THR A 7 -25.49 49.17 -3.84
N VAL A 8 -26.72 48.72 -3.54
CA VAL A 8 -26.95 47.60 -2.62
C VAL A 8 -26.40 46.29 -3.20
N THR A 9 -26.62 46.03 -4.48
CA THR A 9 -26.09 44.84 -5.17
C THR A 9 -24.56 44.79 -5.16
N VAL A 10 -23.90 45.94 -5.46
CA VAL A 10 -22.43 46.03 -5.42
C VAL A 10 -21.89 45.83 -4.00
N ALA A 11 -22.55 46.37 -2.97
CA ALA A 11 -22.15 46.21 -1.58
C ALA A 11 -22.28 44.74 -1.13
N ILE A 12 -23.36 44.02 -1.51
CA ILE A 12 -23.56 42.60 -1.24
C ILE A 12 -22.49 41.75 -1.92
N LEU A 13 -22.21 42.01 -3.20
CA LEU A 13 -21.15 41.32 -3.96
C LEU A 13 -19.77 41.53 -3.32
N ALA A 14 -19.42 42.78 -3.00
CA ALA A 14 -18.14 43.10 -2.36
C ALA A 14 -18.02 42.42 -0.97
N GLY A 15 -19.09 42.46 -0.16
CA GLY A 15 -19.15 41.79 1.13
C GLY A 15 -19.01 40.25 0.99
N SER A 16 -19.67 39.68 -0.01
CA SER A 16 -19.56 38.25 -0.29
C SER A 16 -18.14 37.83 -0.72
N VAL A 17 -17.52 38.60 -1.59
CA VAL A 17 -16.11 38.40 -2.01
C VAL A 17 -15.17 38.55 -0.82
N ALA A 18 -15.33 39.58 0.01
CA ALA A 18 -14.52 39.78 1.22
C ALA A 18 -14.67 38.60 2.20
N LEU A 19 -15.89 38.10 2.40
CA LEU A 19 -16.16 36.94 3.27
C LEU A 19 -15.47 35.67 2.72
N VAL A 20 -15.54 35.43 1.41
CA VAL A 20 -14.88 34.30 0.75
C VAL A 20 -13.35 34.38 0.94
N VAL A 21 -12.77 35.58 0.72
CA VAL A 21 -11.32 35.79 0.89
C VAL A 21 -10.91 35.57 2.36
N LEU A 22 -11.67 36.12 3.30
CA LEU A 22 -11.41 35.94 4.74
C LEU A 22 -11.48 34.45 5.14
N ARG A 23 -12.52 33.73 4.70
CA ARG A 23 -12.65 32.29 4.94
C ARG A 23 -11.50 31.49 4.33
N TYR A 24 -11.09 31.86 3.13
CA TYR A 24 -9.93 31.25 2.47
C TYR A 24 -8.63 31.47 3.27
N ILE A 25 -8.37 32.71 3.72
CA ILE A 25 -7.18 33.02 4.53
C ILE A 25 -7.20 32.24 5.86
N GLN A 26 -8.36 32.18 6.53
CA GLN A 26 -8.53 31.41 7.78
C GLN A 26 -8.31 29.91 7.54
N ALA A 27 -8.92 29.34 6.50
CA ALA A 27 -8.76 27.92 6.17
C ALA A 27 -7.31 27.56 5.84
N ARG A 28 -6.56 28.50 5.26
CA ARG A 28 -5.16 28.29 4.90
C ARG A 28 -4.20 28.23 6.10
N LYS A 29 -4.50 28.96 7.16
CA LYS A 29 -3.71 29.00 8.41
C LYS A 29 -4.65 28.76 9.59
N PRO A 30 -5.05 27.53 9.85
CA PRO A 30 -6.02 27.21 10.89
C PRO A 30 -5.51 27.55 12.30
N VAL A 31 -4.19 27.58 12.48
CA VAL A 31 -3.50 27.94 13.73
C VAL A 31 -2.30 28.84 13.45
N SER A 32 -1.81 29.54 14.48
CA SER A 32 -0.59 30.33 14.40
C SER A 32 0.60 29.41 14.09
N ASN A 33 1.59 29.92 13.36
CA ASN A 33 2.79 29.17 12.96
C ASN A 33 2.49 27.83 12.24
N TYR A 34 1.46 27.83 11.36
CA TYR A 34 1.12 26.68 10.53
C TYR A 34 2.16 26.51 9.39
N PRO A 35 2.44 25.27 8.92
CA PRO A 35 3.42 25.01 7.86
C PRO A 35 3.19 25.86 6.60
N PRO A 36 4.25 26.38 5.95
CA PRO A 36 4.15 27.12 4.71
C PRO A 36 3.73 26.20 3.55
N GLY A 37 3.22 26.81 2.46
CA GLY A 37 2.84 26.03 1.28
C GLY A 37 2.44 26.94 0.12
N PRO A 38 2.14 26.37 -1.07
CA PRO A 38 1.78 27.14 -2.25
C PRO A 38 0.49 27.91 -2.06
N TRP A 39 0.43 29.11 -2.65
CA TRP A 39 -0.82 29.85 -2.76
C TRP A 39 -1.71 29.20 -3.82
N GLY A 40 -2.97 28.98 -3.50
CA GLY A 40 -3.99 28.49 -4.39
C GLY A 40 -5.09 29.51 -4.64
N LEU A 41 -6.11 29.10 -5.39
CA LEU A 41 -7.30 29.92 -5.62
C LEU A 41 -8.34 29.67 -4.52
N PRO A 42 -9.18 30.67 -4.17
CA PRO A 42 -10.35 30.41 -3.34
C PRO A 42 -11.18 29.26 -3.92
N PHE A 43 -11.76 28.40 -3.07
CA PHE A 43 -12.49 27.16 -3.39
C PHE A 43 -11.67 26.03 -4.01
N LEU A 44 -10.78 26.31 -4.95
CA LEU A 44 -9.96 25.29 -5.63
C LEU A 44 -8.69 24.95 -4.83
N GLY A 45 -8.25 25.84 -3.96
CA GLY A 45 -6.95 25.68 -3.30
C GLY A 45 -5.82 25.62 -4.33
N SER A 46 -4.91 24.69 -4.13
CA SER A 46 -3.78 24.42 -5.02
C SER A 46 -4.06 23.32 -6.05
N LEU A 47 -5.33 22.94 -6.25
CA LEU A 47 -5.70 21.79 -7.09
C LEU A 47 -5.22 21.90 -8.54
N LEU A 48 -5.19 23.12 -9.11
CA LEU A 48 -4.68 23.34 -10.47
C LEU A 48 -3.18 23.03 -10.62
N GLN A 49 -2.46 22.89 -9.51
CA GLN A 49 -1.05 22.51 -9.47
C GLN A 49 -0.85 21.03 -9.18
N PHE A 50 -1.96 20.29 -8.93
CA PHE A 50 -1.92 18.86 -8.64
C PHE A 50 -1.54 18.07 -9.90
N GLN A 51 -0.62 17.14 -9.75
CA GLN A 51 -0.12 16.28 -10.82
C GLN A 51 -0.46 14.83 -10.51
N THR A 52 -0.60 14.00 -11.53
CA THR A 52 -0.81 12.56 -11.39
C THR A 52 0.32 11.91 -10.59
N ASP A 53 1.57 12.37 -10.81
CA ASP A 53 2.73 11.98 -10.02
C ASP A 53 2.88 12.85 -8.76
N HIS A 54 1.85 12.85 -7.93
CA HIS A 54 1.80 13.74 -6.78
C HIS A 54 2.92 13.49 -5.75
N GLN A 55 3.44 12.27 -5.61
CA GLN A 55 4.59 11.96 -4.75
C GLN A 55 5.84 12.76 -5.16
N ARG A 56 6.12 12.85 -6.46
CA ARG A 56 7.23 13.64 -7.02
C ARG A 56 6.97 15.15 -6.88
N TYR A 57 5.73 15.55 -7.10
CA TYR A 57 5.32 16.94 -6.90
C TYR A 57 5.46 17.37 -5.43
N PHE A 58 5.05 16.56 -4.49
CA PHE A 58 5.21 16.83 -3.05
C PHE A 58 6.68 16.89 -2.62
N MET A 59 7.54 16.07 -3.21
CA MET A 59 8.99 16.19 -3.00
C MET A 59 9.52 17.57 -3.43
N LYS A 60 9.12 18.06 -4.61
CA LYS A 60 9.45 19.44 -5.08
C LYS A 60 8.89 20.52 -4.16
N LEU A 61 7.72 20.32 -3.55
CA LEU A 61 7.22 21.23 -2.52
C LEU A 61 8.12 21.25 -1.28
N GLY A 62 8.63 20.08 -0.88
CA GLY A 62 9.60 19.94 0.20
C GLY A 62 10.88 20.74 -0.05
N ASP A 63 11.41 20.69 -1.27
CA ASP A 63 12.58 21.48 -1.68
C ASP A 63 12.33 23.00 -1.56
N LYS A 64 11.11 23.43 -1.85
CA LYS A 64 10.75 24.86 -1.87
C LYS A 64 10.33 25.39 -0.50
N TYR A 65 9.58 24.64 0.28
CA TYR A 65 8.93 25.10 1.51
C TYR A 65 9.48 24.45 2.78
N GLY A 66 10.37 23.47 2.63
CA GLY A 66 10.92 22.66 3.74
C GLY A 66 10.21 21.32 3.90
N GLY A 67 10.81 20.45 4.72
CA GLY A 67 10.35 19.07 4.93
C GLY A 67 8.95 18.93 5.53
N VAL A 68 8.38 20.02 6.07
CA VAL A 68 6.98 20.09 6.52
C VAL A 68 6.32 21.24 5.80
N CYS A 69 5.44 20.95 4.87
CA CYS A 69 4.74 21.96 4.10
C CYS A 69 3.24 21.69 4.02
N SER A 70 2.43 22.71 3.80
CA SER A 70 0.98 22.56 3.63
C SER A 70 0.59 22.58 2.17
N TYR A 71 -0.45 21.82 1.85
CA TYR A 71 -1.08 21.81 0.53
C TYR A 71 -2.59 21.93 0.68
N MET A 72 -3.24 22.76 -0.14
CA MET A 72 -4.66 23.01 -0.01
C MET A 72 -5.43 22.34 -1.15
N PHE A 73 -6.17 21.30 -0.83
CA PHE A 73 -7.12 20.67 -1.74
C PHE A 73 -8.50 21.31 -1.55
N GLY A 74 -8.92 22.14 -2.50
CA GLY A 74 -10.17 22.90 -2.32
C GLY A 74 -10.13 23.71 -1.02
N GLY A 75 -11.07 23.44 -0.13
CA GLY A 75 -11.13 24.07 1.21
C GLY A 75 -10.38 23.31 2.32
N LYS A 76 -9.77 22.15 2.01
CA LYS A 76 -9.13 21.28 3.00
C LYS A 76 -7.61 21.41 2.95
N ASN A 77 -7.02 21.68 4.11
CA ASN A 77 -5.56 21.67 4.25
C ASN A 77 -5.06 20.27 4.55
N VAL A 78 -3.97 19.90 3.88
CA VAL A 78 -3.18 18.70 4.16
C VAL A 78 -1.74 19.13 4.42
N VAL A 79 -1.12 18.54 5.42
CA VAL A 79 0.31 18.73 5.71
C VAL A 79 1.09 17.61 5.05
N ILE A 80 2.05 17.96 4.20
CA ILE A 80 2.92 17.01 3.52
C ILE A 80 4.24 16.94 4.27
N LEU A 81 4.65 15.72 4.60
CA LEU A 81 5.95 15.45 5.22
C LEU A 81 6.91 14.91 4.18
N ASN A 82 8.03 15.59 4.00
CA ASN A 82 9.11 15.17 3.12
C ASN A 82 10.41 15.00 3.92
N GLY A 83 11.20 14.04 3.48
CA GLY A 83 12.51 13.73 4.07
C GLY A 83 12.43 12.95 5.39
N ILE A 84 13.53 12.26 5.67
CA ILE A 84 13.63 11.31 6.77
C ILE A 84 13.37 11.93 8.16
N GLU A 85 13.84 13.15 8.38
CA GLU A 85 13.76 13.81 9.68
C GLU A 85 12.32 14.15 10.06
N SER A 86 11.54 14.73 9.11
CA SER A 86 10.14 15.11 9.34
C SER A 86 9.26 13.88 9.56
N ILE A 87 9.50 12.84 8.77
CA ILE A 87 8.74 11.60 8.83
C ILE A 87 9.08 10.81 10.10
N LYS A 88 10.36 10.69 10.48
CA LYS A 88 10.75 10.02 11.75
C LYS A 88 10.22 10.79 12.97
N GLU A 89 10.29 12.12 12.99
CA GLU A 89 9.74 12.89 14.12
C GLU A 89 8.24 12.64 14.27
N ALA A 90 7.47 12.69 13.16
CA ALA A 90 6.03 12.47 13.19
C ALA A 90 5.67 11.03 13.56
N LEU A 91 6.18 10.04 12.80
CA LEU A 91 5.68 8.67 12.90
C LEU A 91 6.32 7.86 14.03
N VAL A 92 7.56 8.19 14.44
CA VAL A 92 8.31 7.45 15.47
C VAL A 92 8.34 8.22 16.78
N THR A 93 8.92 9.43 16.78
CA THR A 93 9.12 10.21 18.00
C THR A 93 7.79 10.64 18.61
N LYS A 94 6.89 11.15 17.78
CA LYS A 94 5.52 11.58 18.15
C LYS A 94 4.45 10.62 17.66
N GLY A 95 4.77 9.34 17.56
CA GLY A 95 3.96 8.34 16.88
C GLY A 95 2.50 8.24 17.36
N ASN A 96 2.20 8.56 18.62
CA ASN A 96 0.82 8.60 19.12
C ASN A 96 0.05 9.81 18.57
N ASP A 97 0.69 10.96 18.44
CA ASP A 97 0.07 12.19 17.96
C ASP A 97 -0.32 12.09 16.47
N PHE A 98 0.36 11.23 15.69
CA PHE A 98 0.16 11.05 14.25
C PHE A 98 -0.39 9.68 13.87
N ALA A 99 -0.97 8.96 14.84
CA ALA A 99 -1.42 7.59 14.61
C ALA A 99 -2.82 7.48 14.00
N ASP A 100 -3.60 8.56 13.91
CA ASP A 100 -4.95 8.48 13.38
C ASP A 100 -4.98 8.40 11.85
N ARG A 101 -6.16 8.06 11.29
CA ARG A 101 -6.45 8.03 9.86
C ARG A 101 -7.40 9.17 9.50
N PRO A 102 -7.16 9.86 8.37
CA PRO A 102 -8.10 10.89 7.92
C PRO A 102 -9.39 10.25 7.38
N GLU A 103 -10.49 10.93 7.56
CA GLU A 103 -11.73 10.58 6.87
C GLU A 103 -11.55 10.71 5.35
N ASN A 104 -12.05 9.73 4.60
CA ASN A 104 -11.98 9.70 3.14
C ASN A 104 -13.33 9.24 2.56
N TYR A 105 -13.83 9.94 1.54
CA TYR A 105 -15.11 9.62 0.93
C TYR A 105 -15.14 8.21 0.31
N ALA A 106 -14.06 7.79 -0.35
CA ALA A 106 -14.00 6.44 -0.92
C ALA A 106 -14.12 5.37 0.18
N VAL A 107 -13.49 5.59 1.34
CA VAL A 107 -13.59 4.68 2.50
C VAL A 107 -15.02 4.59 3.01
N THR A 108 -15.75 5.73 3.10
CA THR A 108 -17.14 5.72 3.59
C THR A 108 -18.09 4.90 2.72
N LEU A 109 -17.72 4.60 1.47
CA LEU A 109 -18.55 3.79 0.57
C LEU A 109 -18.55 2.30 0.91
N TYR A 110 -17.46 1.77 1.49
CA TYR A 110 -17.35 0.36 1.84
C TYR A 110 -17.14 0.10 3.34
N ASN A 111 -16.64 1.07 4.07
CA ASN A 111 -16.36 1.00 5.50
C ASN A 111 -16.84 2.28 6.22
N PRO A 112 -18.17 2.56 6.26
CA PRO A 112 -18.71 3.82 6.79
C PRO A 112 -18.48 4.00 8.29
N GLN A 113 -18.16 2.94 9.01
CA GLN A 113 -17.89 2.97 10.45
C GLN A 113 -16.38 3.03 10.78
N TYR A 114 -15.50 3.07 9.76
CA TYR A 114 -14.05 3.05 9.94
C TYR A 114 -13.57 1.93 10.88
N LEU A 115 -14.02 0.71 10.60
CA LEU A 115 -13.62 -0.49 11.33
C LEU A 115 -12.32 -1.08 10.74
N GLY A 116 -11.83 -2.15 11.38
CA GLY A 116 -10.72 -2.93 10.87
C GLY A 116 -9.35 -2.43 11.32
N LEU A 117 -8.35 -2.69 10.49
CA LEU A 117 -6.92 -2.49 10.80
C LEU A 117 -6.33 -1.30 10.05
N PHE A 118 -6.80 -1.06 8.82
CA PHE A 118 -6.19 -0.10 7.91
C PHE A 118 -6.77 1.31 8.07
N ASP A 119 -8.09 1.46 7.91
CA ASP A 119 -8.77 2.77 7.93
C ASP A 119 -9.30 3.18 9.31
N ALA A 120 -9.33 2.27 10.27
CA ALA A 120 -9.88 2.54 11.60
C ALA A 120 -9.12 3.66 12.32
N HIS A 121 -9.88 4.50 13.05
CA HIS A 121 -9.31 5.55 13.89
C HIS A 121 -8.44 4.99 15.01
N PHE A 122 -7.43 5.77 15.42
CA PHE A 122 -6.52 5.37 16.49
C PHE A 122 -7.22 5.48 17.86
N ASN A 123 -7.63 4.33 18.38
CA ASN A 123 -8.30 4.18 19.67
C ASN A 123 -7.98 2.82 20.31
N GLU A 124 -8.50 2.56 21.50
CA GLU A 124 -8.32 1.31 22.22
C GLU A 124 -8.85 0.10 21.43
N THR A 125 -9.97 0.24 20.74
CA THR A 125 -10.56 -0.84 19.94
C THR A 125 -9.62 -1.22 18.80
N TRP A 126 -9.12 -0.24 18.05
CA TRP A 126 -8.12 -0.49 17.00
C TRP A 126 -6.88 -1.19 17.56
N TYR A 127 -6.38 -0.75 18.72
CA TYR A 127 -5.22 -1.37 19.35
C TYR A 127 -5.48 -2.85 19.68
N ASN A 128 -6.65 -3.16 20.26
CA ASN A 128 -7.04 -4.53 20.59
C ASN A 128 -7.18 -5.40 19.33
N GLN A 129 -7.84 -4.88 18.29
CA GLN A 129 -7.99 -5.57 17.01
C GLN A 129 -6.64 -5.88 16.37
N ARG A 130 -5.76 -4.87 16.30
CA ARG A 130 -4.41 -5.02 15.73
C ARG A 130 -3.54 -5.99 16.54
N HIS A 131 -3.58 -5.87 17.87
CA HIS A 131 -2.79 -6.74 18.76
C HIS A 131 -3.24 -8.20 18.64
N PHE A 132 -4.53 -8.45 18.70
CA PHE A 132 -5.10 -9.78 18.51
C PHE A 132 -4.72 -10.36 17.15
N THR A 133 -4.97 -9.62 16.07
CA THR A 133 -4.66 -10.05 14.72
C THR A 133 -3.19 -10.40 14.55
N HIS A 134 -2.28 -9.53 15.00
CA HIS A 134 -0.84 -9.80 14.90
C HIS A 134 -0.40 -11.02 15.72
N LYS A 135 -0.91 -11.18 16.94
CA LYS A 135 -0.62 -12.34 17.80
C LYS A 135 -1.10 -13.64 17.16
N THR A 136 -2.32 -13.66 16.65
CA THR A 136 -2.96 -14.82 16.04
C THR A 136 -2.23 -15.23 14.75
N LEU A 137 -1.98 -14.30 13.84
CA LEU A 137 -1.24 -14.56 12.61
C LEU A 137 0.17 -15.12 12.89
N ARG A 138 0.89 -14.54 13.86
CA ARG A 138 2.20 -15.08 14.29
C ARG A 138 2.08 -16.48 14.92
N GLY A 139 0.97 -16.79 15.55
CA GLY A 139 0.66 -18.14 16.03
C GLY A 139 0.61 -19.15 14.89
N PHE A 140 -0.01 -18.81 13.78
CA PHE A 140 -0.08 -19.64 12.57
C PHE A 140 1.18 -19.64 11.71
N GLY A 141 2.26 -19.06 12.20
CA GLY A 141 3.55 -19.09 11.51
C GLY A 141 3.82 -17.90 10.60
N PHE A 142 2.97 -16.87 10.59
CA PHE A 142 3.15 -15.64 9.82
C PHE A 142 4.56 -15.05 10.03
N GLY A 143 5.35 -15.02 8.95
CA GLY A 143 6.74 -14.57 9.00
C GLY A 143 7.70 -15.50 9.77
N LYS A 144 7.34 -16.75 10.00
CA LYS A 144 8.21 -17.80 10.58
C LYS A 144 8.51 -18.86 9.53
N THR A 145 9.63 -19.57 9.70
CA THR A 145 10.04 -20.68 8.82
C THR A 145 9.02 -21.80 8.72
N SER A 146 8.18 -21.99 9.76
CA SER A 146 7.09 -22.98 9.72
C SER A 146 6.02 -22.69 8.67
N PHE A 147 5.96 -21.47 8.14
CA PHE A 147 5.01 -21.08 7.08
C PHE A 147 5.61 -21.13 5.68
N GLU A 148 6.92 -21.33 5.57
CA GLU A 148 7.66 -21.35 4.31
C GLU A 148 7.10 -22.40 3.33
N SER A 149 6.76 -23.59 3.80
CA SER A 149 6.23 -24.65 2.94
C SER A 149 4.98 -24.25 2.15
N LYS A 150 4.11 -23.42 2.74
CA LYS A 150 2.91 -22.91 2.07
C LYS A 150 3.24 -21.89 0.97
N ILE A 151 4.29 -21.12 1.16
CA ILE A 151 4.78 -20.19 0.13
C ILE A 151 5.46 -20.96 -0.99
N VAL A 152 6.29 -21.96 -0.64
CA VAL A 152 7.00 -22.80 -1.62
C VAL A 152 6.01 -23.56 -2.50
N GLU A 153 4.91 -24.09 -1.94
CA GLU A 153 3.83 -24.68 -2.73
C GLU A 153 3.31 -23.76 -3.83
N GLU A 154 3.07 -22.48 -3.51
CA GLU A 154 2.60 -21.49 -4.49
C GLU A 154 3.72 -21.10 -5.49
N VAL A 155 4.99 -21.12 -5.07
CA VAL A 155 6.14 -20.94 -5.96
C VAL A 155 6.24 -22.09 -6.95
N GLU A 156 6.04 -23.33 -6.53
CA GLU A 156 6.03 -24.50 -7.41
C GLU A 156 4.93 -24.41 -8.48
N PHE A 157 3.72 -23.98 -8.11
CA PHE A 157 2.63 -23.72 -9.07
C PHE A 157 3.00 -22.61 -10.07
N LEU A 158 3.63 -21.55 -9.61
CA LEU A 158 4.11 -20.49 -10.51
C LEU A 158 5.17 -21.02 -11.49
N ILE A 159 6.07 -21.88 -11.04
CA ILE A 159 7.08 -22.55 -11.86
C ILE A 159 6.42 -23.43 -12.93
N GLU A 160 5.43 -24.22 -12.56
CA GLU A 160 4.68 -25.06 -13.50
C GLU A 160 3.97 -24.21 -14.58
N TYR A 161 3.33 -23.12 -14.17
CA TYR A 161 2.74 -22.18 -15.11
C TYR A 161 3.77 -21.59 -16.07
N PHE A 162 4.95 -21.22 -15.57
CA PHE A 162 6.03 -20.68 -16.39
C PHE A 162 6.55 -21.72 -17.37
N LYS A 163 6.73 -22.98 -16.95
CA LYS A 163 7.09 -24.10 -17.84
C LYS A 163 6.09 -24.29 -18.98
N ALA A 164 4.80 -24.20 -18.69
CA ALA A 164 3.75 -24.33 -19.71
C ALA A 164 3.65 -23.13 -20.67
N ASN A 165 4.23 -21.99 -20.31
CA ASN A 165 4.12 -20.74 -21.07
C ASN A 165 5.46 -20.19 -21.57
N GLN A 166 6.46 -21.03 -21.71
CA GLN A 166 7.80 -20.65 -22.17
C GLN A 166 7.81 -20.14 -23.63
N ASN A 167 8.81 -19.30 -23.93
CA ASN A 167 9.19 -18.84 -25.27
C ASN A 167 8.05 -18.11 -26.04
N LYS A 168 7.05 -17.60 -25.34
CA LYS A 168 6.00 -16.73 -25.91
C LYS A 168 5.75 -15.53 -24.99
N PRO A 169 5.29 -14.40 -25.54
CA PRO A 169 4.87 -13.27 -24.71
C PRO A 169 3.69 -13.67 -23.82
N VAL A 170 3.77 -13.33 -22.53
CA VAL A 170 2.73 -13.62 -21.54
C VAL A 170 2.58 -12.49 -20.52
N ASP A 171 1.34 -12.15 -20.16
CA ASP A 171 1.03 -11.33 -18.99
C ASP A 171 0.96 -12.23 -17.74
N ILE A 172 1.92 -12.08 -16.84
CA ILE A 172 2.08 -12.92 -15.66
C ILE A 172 1.30 -12.41 -14.44
N ARG A 173 0.74 -11.20 -14.50
CA ARG A 173 0.23 -10.47 -13.35
C ARG A 173 -0.87 -11.21 -12.61
N ASN A 174 -1.90 -11.66 -13.33
CA ASN A 174 -3.03 -12.35 -12.72
C ASN A 174 -2.61 -13.65 -12.04
N PHE A 175 -1.63 -14.36 -12.62
CA PHE A 175 -1.17 -15.62 -12.05
C PHE A 175 -0.39 -15.39 -10.76
N ILE A 176 0.54 -14.44 -10.76
CA ILE A 176 1.25 -14.03 -9.54
C ILE A 176 0.26 -13.59 -8.45
N THR A 177 -0.76 -12.80 -8.82
CA THR A 177 -1.81 -12.37 -7.87
C THR A 177 -2.54 -13.54 -7.24
N ASN A 178 -2.90 -14.56 -8.03
CA ASN A 178 -3.58 -15.76 -7.53
C ASN A 178 -2.70 -16.57 -6.56
N CYS A 179 -1.41 -16.74 -6.87
CA CYS A 179 -0.47 -17.42 -5.97
C CYS A 179 -0.34 -16.69 -4.63
N VAL A 180 -0.10 -15.38 -4.67
CA VAL A 180 0.01 -14.56 -3.45
C VAL A 180 -1.28 -14.58 -2.63
N ALA A 181 -2.44 -14.48 -3.29
CA ALA A 181 -3.74 -14.54 -2.62
C ALA A 181 -3.98 -15.86 -1.90
N ASN A 182 -3.54 -16.99 -2.47
CA ASN A 182 -3.65 -18.30 -1.84
C ASN A 182 -2.87 -18.41 -0.53
N ILE A 183 -1.74 -17.72 -0.42
CA ILE A 183 -0.99 -17.64 0.83
C ILE A 183 -1.85 -16.98 1.92
N ILE A 184 -2.51 -15.86 1.59
CA ILE A 184 -3.42 -15.18 2.53
C ILE A 184 -4.64 -16.06 2.84
N CYS A 185 -5.22 -16.76 1.84
CA CYS A 185 -6.31 -17.72 2.06
C CYS A 185 -5.90 -18.85 3.02
N SER A 186 -4.69 -19.36 2.89
CA SER A 186 -4.18 -20.42 3.77
C SER A 186 -4.09 -19.99 5.24
N ILE A 187 -3.80 -18.70 5.51
CA ILE A 187 -3.74 -18.17 6.88
C ILE A 187 -5.13 -17.81 7.39
N THR A 188 -5.94 -17.15 6.54
CA THR A 188 -7.20 -16.57 6.97
C THR A 188 -8.33 -17.60 7.02
N PHE A 189 -8.40 -18.49 6.03
CA PHE A 189 -9.47 -19.47 5.83
C PHE A 189 -9.03 -20.91 6.08
N GLY A 190 -7.70 -21.15 6.25
CA GLY A 190 -7.15 -22.49 6.40
C GLY A 190 -7.25 -23.36 5.13
N GLN A 191 -7.49 -22.75 3.97
CA GLN A 191 -7.67 -23.47 2.70
C GLN A 191 -6.95 -22.78 1.54
N ARG A 192 -6.65 -23.56 0.52
CA ARG A 192 -6.10 -23.15 -0.75
C ARG A 192 -7.16 -23.31 -1.85
N TYR A 193 -7.15 -22.43 -2.85
CA TYR A 193 -8.05 -22.49 -4.01
C TYR A 193 -7.29 -22.91 -5.26
N ASP A 194 -7.98 -23.57 -6.16
CA ASP A 194 -7.43 -23.83 -7.50
C ASP A 194 -7.32 -22.53 -8.29
N HIS A 195 -6.15 -22.29 -8.88
CA HIS A 195 -5.82 -21.05 -9.58
C HIS A 195 -6.65 -20.77 -10.82
N PHE A 196 -7.28 -21.81 -11.40
CA PHE A 196 -7.97 -21.72 -12.69
C PHE A 196 -9.41 -22.21 -12.65
N GLU A 197 -9.80 -23.00 -11.65
CA GLU A 197 -11.06 -23.73 -11.64
C GLU A 197 -12.10 -23.18 -10.65
N ASP A 198 -11.69 -22.43 -9.62
CA ASP A 198 -12.66 -21.82 -8.69
C ASP A 198 -13.14 -20.45 -9.18
N PRO A 199 -14.36 -20.36 -9.78
CA PRO A 199 -14.87 -19.10 -10.30
C PRO A 199 -15.15 -18.06 -9.21
N ALA A 200 -15.37 -18.47 -7.95
CA ALA A 200 -15.65 -17.54 -6.86
C ALA A 200 -14.36 -16.86 -6.41
N PHE A 201 -13.27 -17.66 -6.29
CA PHE A 201 -11.94 -17.14 -6.00
C PHE A 201 -11.46 -16.17 -7.10
N LEU A 202 -11.52 -16.56 -8.37
CA LEU A 202 -11.10 -15.72 -9.50
C LEU A 202 -11.89 -14.41 -9.57
N ARG A 203 -13.20 -14.45 -9.30
CA ARG A 203 -14.01 -13.21 -9.20
C ARG A 203 -13.57 -12.33 -8.05
N ALA A 204 -13.25 -12.91 -6.88
CA ALA A 204 -12.76 -12.15 -5.72
C ALA A 204 -11.42 -11.44 -6.03
N MET A 205 -10.48 -12.13 -6.72
CA MET A 205 -9.20 -11.55 -7.14
C MET A 205 -9.39 -10.35 -8.08
N ASN A 206 -10.24 -10.48 -9.08
CA ASN A 206 -10.55 -9.36 -9.97
C ASN A 206 -11.20 -8.19 -9.21
N CYS A 207 -12.08 -8.47 -8.24
CA CYS A 207 -12.71 -7.43 -7.43
C CYS A 207 -11.72 -6.64 -6.56
N ILE A 208 -10.65 -7.25 -6.06
CA ILE A 208 -9.61 -6.52 -5.30
C ILE A 208 -9.00 -5.43 -6.18
N ARG A 209 -8.53 -5.79 -7.36
CA ARG A 209 -7.93 -4.85 -8.31
C ARG A 209 -8.90 -3.74 -8.72
N ASP A 210 -10.14 -4.12 -9.05
CA ASP A 210 -11.16 -3.17 -9.45
C ASP A 210 -11.50 -2.20 -8.31
N TRP A 211 -11.54 -2.70 -7.08
CA TRP A 211 -11.74 -1.89 -5.87
C TRP A 211 -10.61 -0.91 -5.62
N PHE A 212 -9.34 -1.35 -5.66
CA PHE A 212 -8.17 -0.46 -5.50
C PHE A 212 -8.16 0.62 -6.58
N THR A 213 -8.42 0.26 -7.84
CA THR A 213 -8.49 1.20 -8.96
C THR A 213 -9.61 2.21 -8.80
N ALA A 214 -10.80 1.77 -8.41
CA ALA A 214 -11.96 2.65 -8.22
C ALA A 214 -11.76 3.56 -7.00
N ALA A 215 -11.34 3.02 -5.86
CA ALA A 215 -11.12 3.78 -4.62
C ALA A 215 -10.00 4.82 -4.76
N GLY A 216 -8.94 4.50 -5.51
CA GLY A 216 -7.84 5.42 -5.81
C GLY A 216 -8.15 6.44 -6.92
N SER A 217 -9.31 6.37 -7.57
CA SER A 217 -9.63 7.25 -8.70
C SER A 217 -9.68 8.72 -8.31
N LEU A 218 -9.08 9.58 -9.16
CA LEU A 218 -9.12 11.03 -8.97
C LEU A 218 -10.56 11.56 -8.87
N THR A 219 -11.49 10.95 -9.59
CA THR A 219 -12.92 11.36 -9.59
C THR A 219 -13.55 11.21 -8.21
N LEU A 220 -13.30 10.10 -7.48
CA LEU A 220 -13.78 9.94 -6.11
C LEU A 220 -13.05 10.87 -5.13
N GLN A 221 -11.77 11.12 -5.34
CA GLN A 221 -11.02 12.12 -4.56
C GLN A 221 -11.62 13.51 -4.74
N MET A 222 -12.09 13.87 -5.95
CA MET A 222 -12.81 15.12 -6.19
C MET A 222 -14.12 15.18 -5.40
N GLY A 223 -14.84 14.08 -5.22
CA GLY A 223 -16.03 14.00 -4.35
C GLY A 223 -15.72 14.20 -2.86
N HIS A 224 -14.51 13.81 -2.42
CA HIS A 224 -14.03 14.08 -1.08
C HIS A 224 -13.70 15.59 -0.88
N ILE A 225 -13.00 16.16 -1.84
CA ILE A 225 -12.58 17.59 -1.84
C ILE A 225 -13.78 18.52 -2.00
N PHE A 226 -14.72 18.18 -2.86
CA PHE A 226 -15.90 18.96 -3.21
C PHE A 226 -17.19 18.15 -2.99
N PRO A 227 -17.74 18.16 -1.77
CA PRO A 227 -18.91 17.33 -1.44
C PRO A 227 -20.14 17.55 -2.33
N PHE A 228 -20.28 18.74 -2.94
CA PHE A 228 -21.36 19.06 -3.87
C PHE A 228 -21.28 18.27 -5.20
N LEU A 229 -20.13 17.66 -5.52
CA LEU A 229 -19.96 16.80 -6.70
C LEU A 229 -20.48 15.37 -6.45
N LYS A 230 -20.65 14.94 -5.20
CA LYS A 230 -21.08 13.56 -4.86
C LYS A 230 -22.32 13.09 -5.64
N PRO A 231 -23.37 13.90 -5.85
CA PRO A 231 -24.55 13.49 -6.64
C PRO A 231 -24.23 13.10 -8.09
N PHE A 232 -23.12 13.61 -8.64
CA PHE A 232 -22.71 13.37 -10.02
C PHE A 232 -21.76 12.18 -10.19
N LEU A 233 -21.34 11.55 -9.09
CA LEU A 233 -20.37 10.45 -9.05
C LEU A 233 -21.00 9.05 -9.06
N GLY A 234 -22.29 8.94 -9.40
CA GLY A 234 -23.05 7.69 -9.29
C GLY A 234 -22.38 6.48 -9.96
N LYS A 235 -21.75 6.65 -11.12
CA LYS A 235 -21.03 5.56 -11.80
C LYS A 235 -19.82 5.06 -10.98
N GLN A 236 -18.99 5.97 -10.48
CA GLN A 236 -17.79 5.63 -9.70
C GLN A 236 -18.14 5.06 -8.32
N VAL A 237 -19.16 5.63 -7.68
CA VAL A 237 -19.73 5.11 -6.43
C VAL A 237 -20.25 3.69 -6.65
N GLY A 238 -21.01 3.46 -7.74
CA GLY A 238 -21.51 2.14 -8.11
C GLY A 238 -20.39 1.12 -8.32
N ALA A 239 -19.29 1.51 -8.97
CA ALA A 239 -18.15 0.63 -9.18
C ALA A 239 -17.49 0.19 -7.86
N VAL A 240 -17.32 1.13 -6.89
CA VAL A 240 -16.77 0.78 -5.56
C VAL A 240 -17.71 -0.16 -4.82
N HIS A 241 -19.02 0.15 -4.79
CA HIS A 241 -20.01 -0.71 -4.11
C HIS A 241 -20.09 -2.10 -4.74
N GLU A 242 -20.04 -2.20 -6.07
CA GLU A 242 -20.07 -3.48 -6.77
C GLU A 242 -18.83 -4.33 -6.45
N ALA A 243 -17.63 -3.75 -6.58
CA ALA A 243 -16.39 -4.45 -6.32
C ALA A 243 -16.27 -4.87 -4.84
N ALA A 244 -16.49 -3.92 -3.91
CA ALA A 244 -16.47 -4.20 -2.48
C ALA A 244 -17.55 -5.22 -2.07
N GLY A 245 -18.77 -5.11 -2.58
CA GLY A 245 -19.87 -6.03 -2.26
C GLY A 245 -19.64 -7.47 -2.76
N LYS A 246 -19.01 -7.64 -3.91
CA LYS A 246 -18.64 -8.99 -4.42
C LYS A 246 -17.55 -9.62 -3.54
N LEU A 247 -16.52 -8.84 -3.17
CA LEU A 247 -15.48 -9.29 -2.26
C LEU A 247 -16.07 -9.62 -0.89
N GLU A 248 -16.89 -8.74 -0.34
CA GLU A 248 -17.57 -8.95 0.95
C GLU A 248 -18.41 -10.24 0.93
N SER A 249 -19.16 -10.49 -0.14
CA SER A 249 -19.97 -11.71 -0.29
C SER A 249 -19.12 -12.99 -0.26
N PHE A 250 -17.96 -12.97 -0.94
CA PHE A 250 -17.00 -14.07 -0.89
C PHE A 250 -16.48 -14.30 0.54
N LEU A 251 -16.07 -13.24 1.24
CA LEU A 251 -15.54 -13.34 2.59
C LEU A 251 -16.60 -13.80 3.61
N LEU A 252 -17.82 -13.29 3.51
CA LEU A 252 -18.94 -13.73 4.38
C LEU A 252 -19.27 -15.19 4.18
N ALA A 253 -19.18 -15.71 2.95
CA ALA A 253 -19.37 -17.13 2.70
C ALA A 253 -18.30 -18.00 3.39
N GLN A 254 -17.04 -17.54 3.49
CA GLN A 254 -15.99 -18.24 4.22
C GLN A 254 -16.25 -18.21 5.74
N ILE A 255 -16.66 -17.06 6.28
CA ILE A 255 -17.03 -16.94 7.71
C ILE A 255 -18.19 -17.89 8.05
N ALA A 256 -19.25 -17.91 7.24
CA ALA A 256 -20.40 -18.76 7.46
C ALA A 256 -20.02 -20.25 7.48
N LYS A 257 -19.21 -20.72 6.51
CA LYS A 257 -18.70 -22.12 6.50
C LYS A 257 -17.99 -22.47 7.81
N LYS A 258 -17.18 -21.56 8.36
CA LYS A 258 -16.45 -21.79 9.60
C LYS A 258 -17.36 -21.74 10.83
N GLN A 259 -18.39 -20.89 10.84
CA GLN A 259 -19.39 -20.87 11.91
C GLN A 259 -20.17 -22.19 12.01
N ASP A 260 -20.53 -22.77 10.85
CA ASP A 260 -21.27 -24.05 10.77
C ASP A 260 -20.41 -25.25 11.17
N SER A 261 -19.09 -25.21 10.93
CA SER A 261 -18.15 -26.30 11.20
C SER A 261 -17.40 -26.18 12.54
N ALA A 262 -17.56 -25.08 13.28
CA ALA A 262 -16.80 -24.81 14.50
C ALA A 262 -17.24 -25.76 15.64
N ASP A 263 -16.47 -26.81 15.87
CA ASP A 263 -16.51 -27.58 17.11
C ASP A 263 -15.76 -26.80 18.20
N ALA A 264 -16.46 -26.47 19.29
CA ALA A 264 -15.92 -25.68 20.40
C ALA A 264 -14.77 -26.36 21.18
N THR A 265 -14.45 -27.60 20.85
CA THR A 265 -13.46 -28.44 21.54
C THR A 265 -12.13 -28.56 20.82
N GLU A 266 -12.01 -28.13 19.54
CA GLU A 266 -10.78 -28.18 18.77
C GLU A 266 -9.97 -26.88 18.85
N GLU A 267 -8.64 -26.98 18.78
CA GLU A 267 -7.77 -25.80 18.64
C GLU A 267 -8.03 -25.11 17.30
N PRO A 268 -8.11 -23.75 17.27
CA PRO A 268 -8.33 -23.00 16.03
C PRO A 268 -7.24 -23.29 14.99
N ARG A 269 -7.64 -23.56 13.76
CA ARG A 269 -6.76 -23.92 12.64
C ARG A 269 -6.41 -22.75 11.73
N ASP A 270 -7.16 -21.63 11.84
CA ASP A 270 -6.97 -20.44 11.04
C ASP A 270 -7.44 -19.17 11.78
N PHE A 271 -7.27 -18.03 11.11
CA PHE A 271 -7.60 -16.73 11.69
C PHE A 271 -9.10 -16.58 12.00
N ILE A 272 -9.99 -17.07 11.11
CA ILE A 272 -11.44 -16.98 11.33
C ILE A 272 -11.83 -17.76 12.58
N GLU A 273 -11.40 -19.02 12.70
CA GLU A 273 -11.72 -19.87 13.84
C GLU A 273 -11.23 -19.24 15.15
N SER A 274 -9.99 -18.71 15.17
CA SER A 274 -9.44 -18.00 16.34
C SER A 274 -10.25 -16.77 16.71
N TYR A 275 -10.69 -16.03 15.71
CA TYR A 275 -11.46 -14.80 15.95
C TYR A 275 -12.89 -15.13 16.44
N LEU A 276 -13.53 -16.14 15.90
CA LEU A 276 -14.84 -16.64 16.35
C LEU A 276 -14.78 -17.14 17.81
N GLN A 277 -13.68 -17.80 18.18
CA GLN A 277 -13.45 -18.16 19.59
C GLN A 277 -13.29 -16.92 20.46
N GLN A 278 -12.51 -15.92 20.02
CA GLN A 278 -12.35 -14.66 20.75
C GLN A 278 -13.67 -13.93 20.95
N ILE A 279 -14.59 -13.94 19.97
CA ILE A 279 -15.94 -13.36 20.13
C ILE A 279 -16.71 -14.05 21.27
N LYS A 280 -16.62 -15.40 21.38
CA LYS A 280 -17.30 -16.14 22.44
C LYS A 280 -16.73 -15.83 23.83
N GLU A 281 -15.44 -15.55 23.93
CA GLU A 281 -14.73 -15.26 25.18
C GLU A 281 -14.82 -13.79 25.58
N ASP A 282 -15.12 -12.89 24.63
CA ASP A 282 -15.15 -11.44 24.85
C ASP A 282 -16.39 -11.00 25.62
N LYS A 283 -16.20 -10.66 26.89
CA LYS A 283 -17.25 -10.12 27.78
C LYS A 283 -17.46 -8.62 27.64
N GLU A 284 -16.53 -7.93 26.98
CA GLU A 284 -16.53 -6.46 26.89
C GLU A 284 -17.10 -5.96 25.55
N GLY A 285 -17.42 -6.87 24.62
CA GLY A 285 -18.00 -6.52 23.30
C GLY A 285 -17.01 -5.85 22.34
N LYS A 286 -15.70 -6.06 22.54
CA LYS A 286 -14.62 -5.49 21.69
C LYS A 286 -14.46 -6.24 20.37
N PHE A 287 -14.96 -7.49 20.30
CA PHE A 287 -14.86 -8.37 19.13
C PHE A 287 -16.27 -8.71 18.62
N SER A 288 -16.46 -8.61 17.31
CA SER A 288 -17.75 -8.91 16.67
C SER A 288 -17.54 -9.44 15.25
N LEU A 289 -18.57 -10.04 14.66
CA LEU A 289 -18.56 -10.49 13.26
C LEU A 289 -18.31 -9.32 12.28
N LEU A 290 -18.75 -8.12 12.63
CA LEU A 290 -18.53 -6.94 11.80
C LEU A 290 -17.04 -6.55 11.74
N TYR A 291 -16.35 -6.58 12.90
CA TYR A 291 -14.89 -6.40 12.94
C TYR A 291 -14.15 -7.55 12.28
N LEU A 292 -14.57 -8.81 12.48
CA LEU A 292 -13.98 -9.98 11.81
C LEU A 292 -14.02 -9.81 10.30
N LYS A 293 -15.20 -9.50 9.73
CA LYS A 293 -15.38 -9.27 8.31
C LYS A 293 -14.41 -8.20 7.80
N GLN A 294 -14.35 -7.06 8.47
CA GLN A 294 -13.48 -5.97 8.03
C GLN A 294 -11.99 -6.31 8.18
N ASN A 295 -11.59 -6.96 9.27
CA ASN A 295 -10.20 -7.39 9.45
C ASN A 295 -9.75 -8.35 8.35
N ILE A 296 -10.61 -9.31 7.96
CA ILE A 296 -10.29 -10.24 6.86
C ILE A 296 -10.22 -9.48 5.53
N MET A 297 -11.13 -8.54 5.29
CA MET A 297 -11.11 -7.71 4.08
C MET A 297 -9.80 -6.93 3.98
N ASP A 298 -9.36 -6.31 5.10
CA ASP A 298 -8.11 -5.58 5.16
C ASP A 298 -6.89 -6.49 4.93
N LEU A 299 -6.83 -7.65 5.58
CA LEU A 299 -5.75 -8.63 5.43
C LEU A 299 -5.66 -9.16 4.01
N PHE A 300 -6.81 -9.54 3.43
CA PHE A 300 -6.89 -10.13 2.12
C PHE A 300 -6.49 -9.13 1.02
N ALA A 301 -7.05 -7.93 1.08
CA ALA A 301 -6.73 -6.88 0.12
C ALA A 301 -5.27 -6.41 0.22
N ALA A 302 -4.80 -6.09 1.44
CA ALA A 302 -3.44 -5.59 1.64
C ALA A 302 -2.37 -6.64 1.31
N GLY A 303 -2.58 -7.90 1.74
CA GLY A 303 -1.61 -8.98 1.53
C GLY A 303 -1.52 -9.43 0.08
N THR A 304 -2.62 -9.40 -0.66
CA THR A 304 -2.65 -9.82 -2.06
C THR A 304 -2.04 -8.77 -2.99
N GLU A 305 -2.56 -7.54 -2.96
CA GLU A 305 -2.21 -6.50 -3.94
C GLU A 305 -0.76 -6.06 -3.82
N THR A 306 -0.26 -5.85 -2.59
CA THR A 306 1.07 -5.27 -2.39
C THR A 306 2.20 -6.21 -2.81
N THR A 307 2.16 -7.48 -2.39
CA THR A 307 3.18 -8.47 -2.73
C THR A 307 3.14 -8.83 -4.21
N SER A 308 1.96 -9.05 -4.79
CA SER A 308 1.84 -9.38 -6.21
C SER A 308 2.31 -8.24 -7.13
N THR A 309 2.00 -6.99 -6.78
CA THR A 309 2.50 -5.81 -7.50
C THR A 309 4.02 -5.69 -7.39
N SER A 310 4.61 -5.94 -6.21
CA SER A 310 6.06 -5.92 -6.01
C SER A 310 6.77 -7.00 -6.86
N LEU A 311 6.21 -8.22 -6.91
CA LEU A 311 6.74 -9.31 -7.74
C LEU A 311 6.60 -9.02 -9.24
N THR A 312 5.50 -8.37 -9.65
CA THR A 312 5.32 -7.92 -11.03
C THR A 312 6.39 -6.90 -11.43
N TRP A 313 6.67 -5.93 -10.54
CA TRP A 313 7.79 -5.00 -10.70
C TRP A 313 9.14 -5.74 -10.75
N ALA A 314 9.35 -6.76 -9.90
CA ALA A 314 10.57 -7.54 -9.89
C ALA A 314 10.85 -8.17 -11.25
N VAL A 315 9.86 -8.81 -11.87
CA VAL A 315 10.01 -9.36 -13.22
C VAL A 315 10.30 -8.29 -14.26
N LEU A 316 9.59 -7.14 -14.18
CA LEU A 316 9.83 -6.01 -15.09
C LEU A 316 11.27 -5.47 -14.99
N TYR A 317 11.79 -5.31 -13.76
CA TYR A 317 13.16 -4.86 -13.55
C TYR A 317 14.18 -5.91 -14.00
N MET A 318 13.94 -7.19 -13.78
CA MET A 318 14.85 -8.25 -14.23
C MET A 318 14.94 -8.33 -15.76
N MET A 319 13.80 -8.26 -16.47
CA MET A 319 13.83 -8.30 -17.93
C MET A 319 14.46 -7.05 -18.57
N THR A 320 14.46 -5.91 -17.86
CA THR A 320 15.05 -4.65 -18.34
C THR A 320 16.50 -4.43 -17.88
N HIS A 321 16.98 -5.21 -16.90
CA HIS A 321 18.34 -5.18 -16.35
C HIS A 321 18.95 -6.59 -16.36
N PRO A 322 19.29 -7.13 -17.55
CA PRO A 322 19.78 -8.50 -17.69
C PRO A 322 21.08 -8.75 -16.92
N ASP A 323 21.93 -7.74 -16.78
CA ASP A 323 23.16 -7.80 -15.97
C ASP A 323 22.88 -8.04 -14.48
N VAL A 324 21.86 -7.40 -13.93
CA VAL A 324 21.42 -7.64 -12.55
C VAL A 324 20.80 -9.03 -12.41
N GLN A 325 19.97 -9.43 -13.39
CA GLN A 325 19.37 -10.76 -13.42
C GLN A 325 20.45 -11.85 -13.42
N GLU A 326 21.45 -11.74 -14.27
CA GLU A 326 22.60 -12.68 -14.35
C GLU A 326 23.36 -12.77 -13.01
N ASN A 327 23.63 -11.63 -12.37
CA ASN A 327 24.32 -11.62 -11.09
C ASN A 327 23.50 -12.31 -9.96
N VAL A 328 22.18 -12.09 -9.91
CA VAL A 328 21.29 -12.81 -8.98
C VAL A 328 21.33 -14.30 -9.27
N GLN A 329 21.21 -14.69 -10.53
CA GLN A 329 21.21 -16.09 -10.95
C GLN A 329 22.53 -16.79 -10.62
N LYS A 330 23.66 -16.09 -10.82
CA LYS A 330 24.98 -16.60 -10.47
C LYS A 330 25.11 -16.84 -8.94
N GLU A 331 24.68 -15.88 -8.13
CA GLU A 331 24.71 -16.04 -6.66
C GLU A 331 23.86 -17.24 -6.21
N LEU A 332 22.65 -17.38 -6.79
CA LEU A 332 21.77 -18.51 -6.48
C LEU A 332 22.39 -19.86 -6.88
N ASP A 333 23.04 -19.92 -8.06
CA ASP A 333 23.73 -21.14 -8.52
C ASP A 333 24.90 -21.53 -7.58
N GLU A 334 25.64 -20.54 -7.09
CA GLU A 334 26.77 -20.75 -6.18
C GLU A 334 26.33 -21.16 -4.76
N VAL A 335 25.23 -20.59 -4.24
CA VAL A 335 24.78 -20.81 -2.86
C VAL A 335 23.82 -21.99 -2.72
N VAL A 336 22.89 -22.15 -3.66
CA VAL A 336 21.81 -23.14 -3.57
C VAL A 336 22.03 -24.30 -4.56
N GLY A 337 22.62 -24.00 -5.72
CA GLY A 337 22.66 -24.93 -6.85
C GLY A 337 21.37 -24.89 -7.67
N ARG A 338 21.37 -25.59 -8.82
CA ARG A 338 20.25 -25.55 -9.78
C ARG A 338 19.17 -26.62 -9.54
N GLU A 339 19.48 -27.62 -8.75
CA GLU A 339 18.60 -28.78 -8.54
C GLU A 339 17.54 -28.56 -7.46
N LYS A 340 17.68 -27.51 -6.65
CA LYS A 340 16.83 -27.24 -5.50
C LYS A 340 16.25 -25.83 -5.58
N LEU A 341 15.03 -25.67 -5.11
CA LEU A 341 14.47 -24.34 -4.87
C LEU A 341 15.15 -23.69 -3.66
N PRO A 342 15.45 -22.38 -3.73
CA PRO A 342 15.96 -21.64 -2.60
C PRO A 342 14.97 -21.68 -1.41
N SER A 343 15.53 -21.83 -0.21
CA SER A 343 14.78 -21.71 1.04
C SER A 343 15.00 -20.33 1.68
N TYR A 344 14.12 -19.93 2.57
CA TYR A 344 14.26 -18.64 3.26
C TYR A 344 15.53 -18.56 4.13
N SER A 345 16.08 -19.71 4.55
CA SER A 345 17.35 -19.79 5.26
C SER A 345 18.55 -19.36 4.41
N ASN A 346 18.49 -19.49 3.07
CA ASN A 346 19.54 -19.03 2.16
C ASN A 346 19.64 -17.51 2.05
N ARG A 347 18.65 -16.77 2.54
CA ARG A 347 18.59 -15.31 2.45
C ARG A 347 19.85 -14.62 2.99
N GLY A 348 20.39 -15.13 4.08
CA GLY A 348 21.62 -14.60 4.68
C GLY A 348 22.89 -14.83 3.86
N ASP A 349 22.89 -15.87 3.02
CA ASP A 349 23.98 -16.29 2.17
C ASP A 349 23.91 -15.71 0.75
N CYS A 350 22.81 -14.99 0.43
CA CYS A 350 22.56 -14.36 -0.87
C CYS A 350 22.47 -12.82 -0.75
N PRO A 351 23.55 -12.14 -0.37
CA PRO A 351 23.53 -10.68 -0.11
C PRO A 351 23.22 -9.84 -1.35
N TYR A 352 23.67 -10.22 -2.54
CA TYR A 352 23.35 -9.49 -3.78
C TYR A 352 21.87 -9.63 -4.17
N THR A 353 21.31 -10.80 -4.02
CA THR A 353 19.88 -11.08 -4.23
C THR A 353 19.01 -10.27 -3.26
N GLU A 354 19.38 -10.27 -1.98
CA GLU A 354 18.69 -9.45 -0.99
C GLU A 354 18.83 -7.96 -1.28
N ALA A 355 20.02 -7.49 -1.64
CA ALA A 355 20.26 -6.11 -2.05
C ALA A 355 19.42 -5.72 -3.27
N THR A 356 19.21 -6.65 -4.21
CA THR A 356 18.35 -6.45 -5.39
C THR A 356 16.89 -6.25 -4.98
N LEU A 357 16.37 -7.03 -4.03
CA LEU A 357 15.02 -6.87 -3.50
C LEU A 357 14.86 -5.56 -2.71
N LEU A 358 15.87 -5.16 -1.93
CA LEU A 358 15.86 -3.89 -1.20
C LEU A 358 15.87 -2.70 -2.17
N GLU A 359 16.71 -2.74 -3.21
CA GLU A 359 16.76 -1.68 -4.24
C GLU A 359 15.47 -1.61 -5.03
N LEU A 360 14.86 -2.75 -5.36
CA LEU A 360 13.54 -2.80 -5.98
C LEU A 360 12.50 -2.08 -5.12
N GLN A 361 12.40 -2.43 -3.83
CA GLN A 361 11.47 -1.79 -2.91
C GLN A 361 11.72 -0.29 -2.76
N ARG A 362 12.99 0.14 -2.81
CA ARG A 362 13.36 1.55 -2.78
C ARG A 362 12.87 2.29 -4.01
N ILE A 363 13.22 1.80 -5.20
CA ILE A 363 12.99 2.53 -6.45
C ILE A 363 11.52 2.58 -6.82
N ILE A 364 10.76 1.52 -6.57
CA ILE A 364 9.31 1.54 -6.80
C ILE A 364 8.57 2.32 -5.70
N SER A 365 9.10 2.34 -4.47
CA SER A 365 8.41 2.94 -3.31
C SER A 365 6.91 2.65 -3.35
N LEU A 366 6.55 1.37 -3.28
CA LEU A 366 5.24 0.81 -3.65
C LEU A 366 4.03 1.59 -3.12
N VAL A 367 4.10 2.06 -1.87
CA VAL A 367 3.11 2.96 -1.26
C VAL A 367 3.82 4.30 -0.98
N PRO A 368 3.93 5.17 -1.99
CA PRO A 368 4.83 6.32 -1.92
C PRO A 368 4.34 7.41 -0.96
N VAL A 369 3.04 7.50 -0.71
CA VAL A 369 2.43 8.49 0.19
C VAL A 369 1.46 7.80 1.12
N VAL A 370 1.68 7.94 2.43
CA VAL A 370 0.85 7.31 3.46
C VAL A 370 0.06 8.38 4.22
N PRO A 371 -1.29 8.36 4.15
CA PRO A 371 -2.11 9.30 4.87
C PRO A 371 -2.21 8.97 6.36
N HIS A 372 -2.05 9.98 7.19
CA HIS A 372 -2.24 9.99 8.64
C HIS A 372 -3.10 11.18 9.05
N ALA A 373 -3.55 11.21 10.30
CA ALA A 373 -4.15 12.37 10.93
C ALA A 373 -3.61 12.55 12.34
N THR A 374 -3.62 13.80 12.83
CA THR A 374 -3.24 14.07 14.21
C THR A 374 -4.37 13.70 15.17
N THR A 375 -4.04 12.98 16.25
CA THR A 375 -4.98 12.60 17.32
C THR A 375 -5.29 13.78 18.26
N CYS A 376 -4.38 14.75 18.36
CA CYS A 376 -4.46 15.92 19.21
C CYS A 376 -3.74 17.11 18.57
N ALA A 377 -3.90 18.30 19.14
CA ALA A 377 -3.07 19.45 18.77
C ALA A 377 -1.62 19.17 19.17
N THR A 378 -0.68 19.31 18.22
CA THR A 378 0.73 18.99 18.42
C THR A 378 1.65 19.92 17.64
N THR A 379 2.95 19.75 17.78
CA THR A 379 3.94 20.48 17.02
C THR A 379 4.79 19.54 16.18
N LEU A 380 5.28 19.98 15.02
CA LEU A 380 6.20 19.20 14.19
C LEU A 380 7.22 20.14 13.54
N ARG A 381 8.52 19.88 13.73
CA ARG A 381 9.61 20.72 13.19
C ARG A 381 9.41 22.21 13.50
N GLY A 382 8.83 22.54 14.68
CA GLY A 382 8.54 23.91 15.10
C GLY A 382 7.21 24.47 14.62
N TYR A 383 6.47 23.81 13.73
CA TYR A 383 5.14 24.25 13.29
C TYR A 383 4.05 23.69 14.19
N ASN A 384 2.96 24.43 14.37
CA ASN A 384 1.78 24.02 15.10
C ASN A 384 0.78 23.33 14.17
N LEU A 385 0.26 22.18 14.61
CA LEU A 385 -0.76 21.42 13.92
C LEU A 385 -1.99 21.24 14.83
N PRO A 386 -3.21 21.51 14.33
CA PRO A 386 -4.43 21.28 15.13
C PRO A 386 -4.70 19.77 15.28
N ALA A 387 -5.60 19.38 16.15
CA ALA A 387 -6.17 18.04 16.18
C ALA A 387 -6.91 17.76 14.85
N ASN A 388 -7.00 16.49 14.47
CA ASN A 388 -7.62 16.01 13.21
C ASN A 388 -7.01 16.66 11.94
N CYS A 389 -5.76 17.11 12.02
CA CYS A 389 -5.03 17.59 10.87
C CYS A 389 -4.61 16.42 9.99
N GLU A 390 -5.01 16.44 8.75
CA GLU A 390 -4.57 15.43 7.77
C GLU A 390 -3.10 15.64 7.42
N VAL A 391 -2.31 14.57 7.49
CA VAL A 391 -0.86 14.58 7.31
C VAL A 391 -0.48 13.45 6.37
N TRP A 392 0.21 13.76 5.28
CA TRP A 392 0.65 12.77 4.30
C TRP A 392 2.16 12.58 4.38
N ALA A 393 2.60 11.40 4.80
CA ALA A 393 4.00 11.03 4.84
C ALA A 393 4.45 10.57 3.44
N ASN A 394 5.26 11.39 2.78
CA ASN A 394 5.79 11.12 1.44
C ASN A 394 7.06 10.26 1.55
N LEU A 395 6.90 8.94 1.62
CA LEU A 395 8.02 7.99 1.69
C LEU A 395 8.88 8.03 0.43
N TRP A 396 8.29 8.35 -0.72
CA TRP A 396 9.02 8.60 -1.97
C TRP A 396 10.15 9.61 -1.78
N SER A 397 9.90 10.68 -1.04
CA SER A 397 10.89 11.72 -0.79
C SER A 397 12.12 11.27 0.00
N ILE A 398 12.01 10.15 0.72
CA ILE A 398 13.16 9.54 1.40
C ILE A 398 13.90 8.63 0.43
N HIS A 399 13.15 7.74 -0.26
CA HIS A 399 13.72 6.72 -1.14
C HIS A 399 14.37 7.31 -2.39
N HIS A 400 13.97 8.54 -2.78
CA HIS A 400 14.51 9.26 -3.94
C HIS A 400 15.30 10.51 -3.56
N ASP A 401 15.70 10.67 -2.30
CA ASP A 401 16.58 11.76 -1.88
C ASP A 401 18.00 11.53 -2.42
N PRO A 402 18.53 12.42 -3.31
CA PRO A 402 19.86 12.25 -3.87
C PRO A 402 20.98 12.34 -2.83
N LYS A 403 20.72 12.88 -1.63
CA LYS A 403 21.68 12.91 -0.52
C LYS A 403 21.80 11.55 0.17
N LEU A 404 20.69 10.80 0.22
CA LEU A 404 20.66 9.46 0.82
C LEU A 404 21.00 8.37 -0.21
N TYR A 405 20.54 8.58 -1.47
CA TYR A 405 20.69 7.64 -2.58
C TYR A 405 21.20 8.41 -3.82
N PRO A 406 22.53 8.54 -4.03
CA PRO A 406 23.09 9.19 -5.22
C PRO A 406 22.55 8.60 -6.51
N GLN A 407 22.14 9.44 -7.49
CA GLN A 407 21.45 9.00 -8.71
C GLN A 407 20.20 8.15 -8.39
N PRO A 408 19.19 8.68 -7.69
CA PRO A 408 18.11 7.89 -7.11
C PRO A 408 17.24 7.17 -8.16
N GLU A 409 17.21 7.65 -9.38
CA GLU A 409 16.46 7.04 -10.50
C GLU A 409 17.18 5.83 -11.14
N LYS A 410 18.46 5.60 -10.79
CA LYS A 410 19.19 4.46 -11.29
C LYS A 410 18.93 3.24 -10.40
N PHE A 411 18.55 2.12 -11.01
CA PHE A 411 18.45 0.83 -10.32
C PHE A 411 19.86 0.25 -10.13
N ASP A 412 20.33 0.21 -8.89
CA ASP A 412 21.66 -0.31 -8.57
C ASP A 412 21.65 -1.03 -7.21
N PRO A 413 21.54 -2.37 -7.20
CA PRO A 413 21.54 -3.16 -5.97
C PRO A 413 22.73 -2.92 -5.05
N ARG A 414 23.89 -2.53 -5.60
CA ARG A 414 25.14 -2.32 -4.82
C ARG A 414 25.02 -1.20 -3.80
N ARG A 415 23.98 -0.36 -3.86
CA ARG A 415 23.67 0.64 -2.81
C ARG A 415 23.45 0.03 -1.44
N PHE A 416 22.97 -1.21 -1.42
CA PHE A 416 22.66 -1.97 -0.21
C PHE A 416 23.76 -2.97 0.17
N LEU A 417 24.94 -2.85 -0.45
CA LEU A 417 26.12 -3.64 -0.12
C LEU A 417 27.24 -2.76 0.45
N ASN A 418 27.99 -3.33 1.37
CA ASN A 418 29.29 -2.82 1.81
C ASN A 418 30.37 -3.19 0.79
N GLU A 419 31.58 -2.65 0.95
CA GLU A 419 32.72 -2.96 0.08
C GLU A 419 33.15 -4.45 0.11
N ASP A 420 32.87 -5.13 1.22
CA ASP A 420 33.11 -6.57 1.40
C ASP A 420 32.00 -7.47 0.81
N GLY A 421 30.99 -6.89 0.17
CA GLY A 421 29.85 -7.60 -0.37
C GLY A 421 28.74 -7.96 0.62
N SER A 422 28.91 -7.69 1.90
CA SER A 422 27.87 -7.91 2.92
C SER A 422 26.75 -6.86 2.82
N LEU A 423 25.55 -7.19 3.34
CA LEU A 423 24.43 -6.25 3.35
C LEU A 423 24.70 -5.03 4.23
N LYS A 424 24.44 -3.87 3.65
CA LYS A 424 24.54 -2.57 4.32
C LYS A 424 23.26 -2.24 5.08
N LYS A 425 23.34 -2.04 6.38
CA LYS A 425 22.23 -1.52 7.16
C LYS A 425 21.93 -0.07 6.78
N ASN A 426 20.67 0.20 6.43
CA ASN A 426 20.23 1.54 6.04
C ASN A 426 19.02 1.96 6.86
N GLU A 427 19.19 2.88 7.81
CA GLU A 427 18.13 3.39 8.68
C GLU A 427 17.15 4.35 8.00
N SER A 428 17.49 4.82 6.79
CA SER A 428 16.61 5.66 5.99
C SER A 428 15.67 4.85 5.09
N PHE A 429 15.88 3.54 5.01
CA PHE A 429 15.06 2.66 4.20
C PHE A 429 13.83 2.21 4.99
N MET A 430 12.63 2.66 4.60
CA MET A 430 11.38 2.37 5.29
C MET A 430 10.20 2.07 4.36
N PRO A 431 10.31 1.05 3.49
CA PRO A 431 9.26 0.72 2.51
C PRO A 431 7.95 0.25 3.17
N PHE A 432 8.00 -0.19 4.42
CA PHE A 432 6.86 -0.64 5.21
C PHE A 432 6.31 0.44 6.16
N GLY A 433 6.75 1.70 5.99
CA GLY A 433 6.40 2.79 6.90
C GLY A 433 7.11 2.69 8.25
N ALA A 434 6.60 3.43 9.23
CA ALA A 434 7.17 3.47 10.58
C ALA A 434 6.10 3.77 11.65
N GLY A 435 6.46 3.57 12.91
CA GLY A 435 5.66 3.97 14.08
C GLY A 435 4.45 3.06 14.34
N ARG A 436 3.38 3.64 14.90
CA ARG A 436 2.20 2.87 15.36
C ARG A 436 1.46 2.15 14.23
N ARG A 437 1.54 2.69 13.01
CA ARG A 437 0.89 2.18 11.81
C ARG A 437 1.85 1.44 10.86
N VAL A 438 3.04 1.06 11.33
CA VAL A 438 3.98 0.25 10.54
C VAL A 438 3.30 -0.99 9.99
N CYS A 439 3.68 -1.43 8.80
CA CYS A 439 3.10 -2.59 8.14
C CYS A 439 3.15 -3.83 9.06
N MET A 440 2.00 -4.44 9.26
CA MET A 440 1.87 -5.65 10.09
C MET A 440 2.36 -6.90 9.34
N GLY A 441 2.29 -6.86 8.00
CA GLY A 441 2.68 -7.94 7.11
C GLY A 441 4.16 -7.94 6.70
N GLU A 442 4.99 -7.04 7.21
CA GLU A 442 6.39 -6.87 6.77
C GLU A 442 7.19 -8.19 6.75
N SER A 443 7.08 -8.99 7.81
CA SER A 443 7.83 -10.25 7.89
C SER A 443 7.39 -11.28 6.85
N LEU A 444 6.07 -11.38 6.59
CA LEU A 444 5.53 -12.26 5.55
C LEU A 444 5.92 -11.75 4.16
N ALA A 445 5.71 -10.47 3.89
CA ALA A 445 6.04 -9.87 2.59
C ALA A 445 7.52 -10.06 2.22
N LYS A 446 8.44 -9.91 3.19
CA LYS A 446 9.87 -10.18 2.97
C LYS A 446 10.14 -11.65 2.63
N MET A 447 9.44 -12.57 3.27
CA MET A 447 9.58 -14.00 3.00
C MET A 447 9.00 -14.35 1.63
N GLU A 448 7.80 -13.87 1.31
CA GLU A 448 7.17 -14.06 0.00
C GLU A 448 8.02 -13.48 -1.13
N LEU A 449 8.46 -12.23 -1.01
CA LEU A 449 9.29 -11.59 -2.01
C LEU A 449 10.58 -12.38 -2.26
N PHE A 450 11.26 -12.84 -1.20
CA PHE A 450 12.48 -13.61 -1.35
C PHE A 450 12.21 -14.96 -2.03
N LEU A 451 11.26 -15.74 -1.54
CA LEU A 451 11.00 -17.08 -2.04
C LEU A 451 10.47 -17.10 -3.49
N PHE A 452 9.52 -16.21 -3.82
CA PHE A 452 9.04 -16.08 -5.19
C PHE A 452 10.12 -15.57 -6.14
N PHE A 453 10.84 -14.53 -5.76
CA PHE A 453 11.89 -13.93 -6.59
C PHE A 453 13.01 -14.93 -6.88
N THR A 454 13.51 -15.59 -5.84
CA THR A 454 14.57 -16.57 -5.98
C THR A 454 14.10 -17.86 -6.67
N GLY A 455 12.88 -18.33 -6.37
CA GLY A 455 12.28 -19.48 -7.04
C GLY A 455 12.11 -19.26 -8.54
N MET A 456 11.64 -18.08 -8.96
CA MET A 456 11.54 -17.72 -10.37
C MET A 456 12.92 -17.66 -11.04
N LEU A 457 13.89 -16.96 -10.45
CA LEU A 457 15.21 -16.72 -11.07
C LEU A 457 16.15 -17.91 -11.01
N SER A 458 15.94 -18.86 -10.10
CA SER A 458 16.68 -20.13 -10.09
C SER A 458 16.36 -20.99 -11.32
N GLN A 459 15.13 -20.91 -11.85
CA GLN A 459 14.67 -21.76 -12.93
C GLN A 459 14.53 -21.06 -14.29
N PHE A 460 14.29 -19.72 -14.28
CA PHE A 460 13.96 -18.98 -15.49
C PHE A 460 14.76 -17.70 -15.64
N SER A 461 14.89 -17.25 -16.90
CA SER A 461 15.31 -15.92 -17.28
C SER A 461 14.15 -15.19 -17.94
N PHE A 462 14.06 -13.90 -17.71
CA PHE A 462 13.02 -13.00 -18.23
C PHE A 462 13.61 -12.11 -19.32
N ALA A 463 12.91 -11.99 -20.44
CA ALA A 463 13.34 -11.18 -21.56
C ALA A 463 12.19 -10.36 -22.14
N ILE A 464 12.54 -9.23 -22.76
CA ILE A 464 11.60 -8.40 -23.52
C ILE A 464 11.21 -9.19 -24.78
N PRO A 465 9.90 -9.24 -25.16
CA PRO A 465 9.48 -9.87 -26.40
C PRO A 465 10.19 -9.26 -27.61
N GLU A 466 10.65 -10.10 -28.53
CA GLU A 466 11.37 -9.65 -29.72
C GLU A 466 10.53 -8.71 -30.58
N GLY A 467 11.13 -7.64 -31.08
CA GLY A 467 10.44 -6.64 -31.90
C GLY A 467 9.57 -5.66 -31.12
N THR A 468 9.48 -5.76 -29.78
CA THR A 468 8.76 -4.79 -28.95
C THR A 468 9.71 -3.76 -28.33
N PRO A 469 9.28 -2.50 -28.13
CA PRO A 469 10.08 -1.53 -27.39
C PRO A 469 10.20 -1.94 -25.91
N PRO A 470 11.27 -1.52 -25.21
CA PRO A 470 11.38 -1.72 -23.78
C PRO A 470 10.14 -1.16 -23.05
N PRO A 471 9.55 -1.91 -22.11
CA PRO A 471 8.41 -1.43 -21.36
C PRO A 471 8.79 -0.27 -20.44
N SER A 472 7.81 0.57 -20.11
CA SER A 472 8.00 1.71 -19.23
C SER A 472 8.32 1.26 -17.80
N LEU A 473 9.34 1.85 -17.19
CA LEU A 473 9.64 1.73 -15.76
C LEU A 473 8.88 2.76 -14.92
N GLU A 474 8.00 3.56 -15.54
CA GLU A 474 7.07 4.42 -14.84
C GLU A 474 5.74 3.70 -14.66
N GLY A 475 5.22 3.76 -13.43
CA GLY A 475 3.95 3.16 -13.07
C GLY A 475 2.80 4.15 -13.03
N ASP A 476 1.62 3.62 -12.77
CA ASP A 476 0.41 4.39 -12.48
C ASP A 476 0.14 4.36 -10.97
N LEU A 477 -0.03 5.53 -10.37
CA LEU A 477 -0.30 5.65 -8.94
C LEU A 477 -1.80 5.58 -8.66
N SER A 478 -2.17 4.58 -7.88
CA SER A 478 -3.48 4.43 -7.25
C SER A 478 -3.29 4.47 -5.71
N VAL A 479 -3.67 3.44 -4.99
CA VAL A 479 -3.24 3.21 -3.60
C VAL A 479 -1.79 2.72 -3.58
N THR A 480 -1.44 1.87 -4.53
CA THR A 480 -0.09 1.38 -4.82
C THR A 480 0.42 1.95 -6.14
N TYR A 481 1.75 2.01 -6.27
CA TYR A 481 2.41 2.36 -7.53
C TYR A 481 2.55 1.11 -8.39
N MET A 482 1.66 0.97 -9.38
CA MET A 482 1.53 -0.22 -10.21
C MET A 482 2.29 -0.10 -11.53
N PRO A 483 2.97 -1.16 -12.02
CA PRO A 483 3.56 -1.13 -13.33
C PRO A 483 2.48 -1.06 -14.42
N LYS A 484 2.75 -0.33 -15.49
CA LYS A 484 1.91 -0.38 -16.69
C LYS A 484 1.86 -1.80 -17.24
N PRO A 485 0.79 -2.19 -17.93
CA PRO A 485 0.70 -3.51 -18.56
C PRO A 485 1.90 -3.80 -19.46
N PHE A 486 2.48 -4.98 -19.32
CA PHE A 486 3.58 -5.47 -20.17
C PHE A 486 3.46 -6.98 -20.34
N GLU A 487 4.14 -7.49 -21.36
CA GLU A 487 4.34 -8.91 -21.60
C GLU A 487 5.82 -9.26 -21.41
N VAL A 488 6.08 -10.47 -20.97
CA VAL A 488 7.42 -11.00 -20.76
C VAL A 488 7.59 -12.32 -21.48
N VAL A 489 8.78 -12.58 -22.03
CA VAL A 489 9.17 -13.90 -22.52
C VAL A 489 9.93 -14.60 -21.42
N ILE A 490 9.43 -15.77 -21.03
CA ILE A 490 10.01 -16.63 -20.00
C ILE A 490 10.86 -17.69 -20.70
N ARG A 491 12.12 -17.85 -20.29
CA ARG A 491 13.04 -18.85 -20.82
C ARG A 491 13.57 -19.70 -19.68
N GLU A 492 13.45 -21.02 -19.81
CA GLU A 492 14.02 -21.94 -18.83
C GLU A 492 15.54 -21.87 -18.89
N ARG A 493 16.20 -21.92 -17.75
CA ARG A 493 17.65 -21.94 -17.62
C ARG A 493 18.14 -23.38 -17.80
N ILE A 494 19.03 -23.58 -18.76
CA ILE A 494 19.63 -24.89 -19.07
C ILE A 494 20.84 -25.13 -18.16
#